data_1187918aa57fac053a88e7098a670eb7
#
_entry.id   1187918aa57fac053a88e7098a670eb7
#
_cell.length_a   1.000
_cell.length_b   1.000
_cell.length_c   1.000
_cell.angle_alpha   90.00
_cell.angle_beta   90.00
_cell.angle_gamma   90.00
#
_symmetry.space_group_name_H-M   'P 1'
#
loop_
_entity.id
_entity.type
_entity.pdbx_description
1 polymer ?
#
loop_
_entity_poly.entity_id
_entity_poly.type
_entity_poly.pdbx_seq_one_letter_code
_entity_poly.pdbx_strand_id
1 'polypeptide(L)'
;PRSVVFLFLFGGPSQIDLWDMKPEAPANIRGEFNPAATAVPGIHVCEHLPRLARLAQHYTVIRSVHHDATFHGAGVHYNLTGWEPTPRAGQPMLDRRDPPSIGGVVEYFEGKRTGLPASVQLPMWITQDGPGNEWAGQHAGFLGPTHDPLLMDFKGDRPGNLPRDFVPNQINQGGRLGERVNLLRAIQAREQIGLTSGQQRWRFFQQGAMDVLNASASWQSFCIEEESPTTREQYGDHHFGRSCLVARRL
;
A
#
# COMPACT_ATOMS: atom_id res chain seq x y z
N PRO A 1 9.61 -7.15 -14.31
CA PRO A 1 8.62 -7.74 -13.43
C PRO A 1 7.22 -7.30 -13.83
N ARG A 2 6.23 -8.15 -13.65
CA ARG A 2 4.83 -7.81 -13.97
C ARG A 2 4.12 -7.11 -12.81
N SER A 3 4.61 -7.30 -11.59
CA SER A 3 4.10 -6.70 -10.36
C SER A 3 5.20 -6.50 -9.33
N VAL A 4 4.98 -5.57 -8.42
CA VAL A 4 5.88 -5.26 -7.30
C VAL A 4 5.06 -5.22 -6.02
N VAL A 5 5.53 -5.89 -4.98
CA VAL A 5 4.99 -5.78 -3.63
C VAL A 5 6.00 -4.99 -2.79
N PHE A 6 5.59 -3.83 -2.30
CA PHE A 6 6.39 -2.99 -1.43
C PHE A 6 5.98 -3.23 0.04
N LEU A 7 6.85 -3.90 0.80
CA LEU A 7 6.64 -4.17 2.22
C LEU A 7 7.28 -3.05 3.04
N PHE A 8 6.49 -2.10 3.48
CA PHE A 8 6.95 -1.01 4.32
C PHE A 8 6.73 -1.36 5.79
N LEU A 9 7.82 -1.69 6.50
CA LEU A 9 7.81 -2.06 7.92
C LEU A 9 7.76 -0.81 8.80
N PHE A 10 6.68 -0.08 8.69
CA PHE A 10 6.44 1.17 9.41
C PHE A 10 6.45 0.97 10.93
N GLY A 11 7.16 1.85 11.64
CA GLY A 11 7.29 1.80 13.10
C GLY A 11 7.89 0.51 13.63
N GLY A 12 8.48 -0.26 12.76
CA GLY A 12 8.91 -1.61 13.01
C GLY A 12 10.35 -1.71 13.45
N PRO A 13 10.98 -2.82 13.12
CA PRO A 13 12.28 -3.21 13.65
C PRO A 13 13.40 -2.31 13.14
N SER A 14 14.33 -2.02 14.04
CA SER A 14 15.57 -1.30 13.72
C SER A 14 16.44 -2.11 12.76
N GLN A 15 17.08 -1.46 11.79
CA GLN A 15 18.04 -2.11 10.88
C GLN A 15 19.21 -2.77 11.60
N ILE A 16 19.67 -2.20 12.74
CA ILE A 16 20.75 -2.78 13.53
C ILE A 16 20.33 -4.05 14.29
N ASP A 17 19.04 -4.30 14.40
CA ASP A 17 18.50 -5.52 15.01
C ASP A 17 18.17 -6.61 13.98
N LEU A 18 18.31 -6.32 12.68
CA LEU A 18 17.90 -7.25 11.61
C LEU A 18 18.98 -7.56 10.59
N TRP A 19 19.37 -6.57 9.76
CA TRP A 19 20.26 -6.80 8.61
C TRP A 19 21.61 -6.09 8.70
N ASP A 20 21.77 -5.14 9.65
CA ASP A 20 22.98 -4.33 9.80
C ASP A 20 23.43 -4.22 11.27
N MET A 21 23.60 -5.32 11.92
CA MET A 21 23.85 -5.46 13.37
C MET A 21 25.17 -4.86 13.84
N LYS A 22 26.12 -4.57 12.92
CA LYS A 22 27.42 -3.92 13.19
C LYS A 22 28.19 -4.61 14.33
N PRO A 23 28.48 -5.93 14.25
CA PRO A 23 29.04 -6.70 15.36
C PRO A 23 30.38 -6.17 15.86
N GLU A 24 31.19 -5.53 14.98
CA GLU A 24 32.49 -4.94 15.31
C GLU A 24 32.39 -3.55 15.93
N ALA A 25 31.19 -2.94 15.98
CA ALA A 25 31.01 -1.63 16.59
C ALA A 25 30.98 -1.71 18.12
N PRO A 26 31.29 -0.60 18.83
CA PRO A 26 31.15 -0.53 20.29
C PRO A 26 29.74 -0.91 20.77
N ALA A 27 29.64 -1.40 22.00
CA ALA A 27 28.40 -1.92 22.57
C ALA A 27 27.22 -0.92 22.61
N ASN A 28 27.51 0.37 22.59
CA ASN A 28 26.51 1.45 22.54
C ASN A 28 26.01 1.77 21.11
N ILE A 29 26.54 1.10 20.08
CA ILE A 29 26.17 1.29 18.67
C ILE A 29 25.63 0.00 18.07
N ARG A 30 26.26 -1.16 18.35
CA ARG A 30 25.86 -2.44 17.80
C ARG A 30 24.51 -2.90 18.35
N GLY A 31 23.76 -3.70 17.55
CA GLY A 31 22.54 -4.36 18.01
C GLY A 31 22.82 -5.37 19.12
N GLU A 32 21.80 -5.69 19.90
CA GLU A 32 21.86 -6.68 21.00
C GLU A 32 21.90 -8.13 20.50
N PHE A 33 21.38 -8.37 19.29
CA PHE A 33 21.25 -9.72 18.73
C PHE A 33 22.53 -10.16 18.01
N ASN A 34 22.75 -11.46 17.98
CA ASN A 34 23.91 -12.06 17.34
C ASN A 34 23.72 -12.20 15.82
N PRO A 35 24.80 -11.97 15.04
CA PRO A 35 24.77 -12.24 13.61
C PRO A 35 24.76 -13.75 13.33
N ALA A 36 23.79 -14.21 12.58
CA ALA A 36 23.72 -15.56 12.03
C ALA A 36 24.24 -15.59 10.60
N ALA A 37 25.02 -16.58 10.27
CA ALA A 37 25.47 -16.82 8.89
C ALA A 37 24.28 -17.16 8.00
N THR A 38 24.37 -16.73 6.73
CA THR A 38 23.33 -17.00 5.73
C THR A 38 23.81 -18.05 4.72
N ALA A 39 22.92 -18.41 3.78
CA ALA A 39 23.27 -19.25 2.63
C ALA A 39 24.29 -18.59 1.69
N VAL A 40 24.55 -17.28 1.82
CA VAL A 40 25.54 -16.55 1.03
C VAL A 40 26.73 -16.15 1.90
N PRO A 41 27.95 -16.59 1.59
CA PRO A 41 29.13 -16.25 2.36
C PRO A 41 29.33 -14.73 2.49
N GLY A 42 29.65 -14.27 3.72
CA GLY A 42 29.87 -12.84 4.02
C GLY A 42 28.60 -12.03 4.28
N ILE A 43 27.41 -12.58 4.05
CA ILE A 43 26.14 -11.96 4.42
C ILE A 43 25.65 -12.56 5.74
N HIS A 44 25.36 -11.70 6.70
CA HIS A 44 24.79 -12.08 8.00
C HIS A 44 23.48 -11.35 8.22
N VAL A 45 22.58 -11.99 8.92
CA VAL A 45 21.31 -11.44 9.41
C VAL A 45 21.15 -11.75 10.88
N CYS A 46 20.21 -11.12 11.55
CA CYS A 46 19.91 -11.41 12.96
C CYS A 46 19.56 -12.90 13.17
N GLU A 47 20.03 -13.47 14.28
CA GLU A 47 19.77 -14.86 14.69
C GLU A 47 18.27 -15.22 14.77
N HIS A 48 17.41 -14.22 14.96
CA HIS A 48 15.95 -14.39 14.96
C HIS A 48 15.32 -14.46 13.57
N LEU A 49 16.12 -14.39 12.50
CA LEU A 49 15.66 -14.45 11.09
C LEU A 49 16.13 -15.72 10.36
N PRO A 50 15.97 -16.95 10.93
CA PRO A 50 16.54 -18.16 10.35
C PRO A 50 15.97 -18.53 8.97
N ARG A 51 14.72 -18.12 8.68
CA ARG A 51 14.11 -18.35 7.36
C ARG A 51 14.72 -17.43 6.31
N LEU A 52 14.94 -16.15 6.64
CA LEU A 52 15.60 -15.21 5.74
C LEU A 52 17.07 -15.57 5.53
N ALA A 53 17.77 -16.04 6.55
CA ALA A 53 19.14 -16.54 6.40
C ALA A 53 19.28 -17.61 5.32
N ARG A 54 18.32 -18.54 5.23
CA ARG A 54 18.28 -19.60 4.20
C ARG A 54 17.95 -19.08 2.79
N LEU A 55 17.25 -17.95 2.69
CA LEU A 55 16.80 -17.35 1.45
C LEU A 55 17.73 -16.25 0.94
N ALA A 56 18.90 -16.06 1.54
CA ALA A 56 19.79 -14.93 1.25
C ALA A 56 20.20 -14.82 -0.23
N GLN A 57 20.25 -15.93 -0.97
CA GLN A 57 20.51 -15.93 -2.42
C GLN A 57 19.38 -15.31 -3.27
N HIS A 58 18.22 -15.05 -2.67
CA HIS A 58 17.04 -14.52 -3.39
C HIS A 58 16.77 -13.04 -3.11
N TYR A 59 17.57 -12.37 -2.28
CA TYR A 59 17.40 -10.95 -2.00
C TYR A 59 18.73 -10.21 -1.90
N THR A 60 18.68 -8.90 -2.05
CA THR A 60 19.83 -8.00 -1.90
C THR A 60 19.61 -7.11 -0.68
N VAL A 61 20.64 -6.96 0.16
CA VAL A 61 20.64 -6.02 1.29
C VAL A 61 21.34 -4.74 0.87
N ILE A 62 20.63 -3.61 0.89
CA ILE A 62 21.18 -2.29 0.60
C ILE A 62 21.31 -1.53 1.92
N ARG A 63 22.53 -1.49 2.50
CA ARG A 63 22.81 -0.85 3.80
C ARG A 63 23.09 0.66 3.70
N SER A 64 23.24 1.20 2.50
CA SER A 64 23.57 2.61 2.26
C SER A 64 22.35 3.52 2.13
N VAL A 65 21.14 3.00 2.25
CA VAL A 65 19.91 3.81 2.22
C VAL A 65 19.83 4.64 3.50
N HIS A 66 19.76 5.95 3.36
CA HIS A 66 19.65 6.90 4.47
C HIS A 66 18.90 8.16 4.05
N HIS A 67 18.48 8.94 5.00
CA HIS A 67 17.90 10.27 4.83
C HIS A 67 18.16 11.13 6.07
N ASP A 68 18.06 12.45 5.93
CA ASP A 68 18.31 13.41 7.01
C ASP A 68 17.04 13.78 7.81
N ALA A 69 15.92 13.13 7.53
CA ALA A 69 14.67 13.39 8.23
C ALA A 69 14.76 12.99 9.71
N THR A 70 14.40 13.92 10.59
CA THR A 70 14.38 13.75 12.05
C THR A 70 13.00 13.45 12.61
N PHE A 71 11.95 13.57 11.78
CA PHE A 71 10.56 13.28 12.13
C PHE A 71 10.06 12.04 11.42
N HIS A 72 9.19 11.27 12.07
CA HIS A 72 8.62 10.05 11.50
C HIS A 72 7.92 10.29 10.16
N GLY A 73 7.04 11.29 10.08
CA GLY A 73 6.29 11.59 8.84
C GLY A 73 7.20 11.99 7.68
N ALA A 74 8.30 12.71 7.93
CA ALA A 74 9.29 13.03 6.92
C ALA A 74 10.06 11.78 6.46
N GLY A 75 10.45 10.89 7.40
CA GLY A 75 11.10 9.62 7.08
C GLY A 75 10.18 8.70 6.25
N VAL A 76 8.89 8.62 6.59
CA VAL A 76 7.90 7.90 5.78
C VAL A 76 7.81 8.47 4.38
N HIS A 77 7.74 9.81 4.26
CA HIS A 77 7.68 10.48 2.96
C HIS A 77 8.89 10.15 2.09
N TYR A 78 10.11 10.24 2.62
CA TYR A 78 11.33 9.88 1.89
C TYR A 78 11.29 8.45 1.37
N ASN A 79 10.89 7.50 2.23
CA ASN A 79 10.85 6.09 1.85
C ASN A 79 9.79 5.77 0.78
N LEU A 80 8.68 6.50 0.75
CA LEU A 80 7.57 6.26 -0.17
C LEU A 80 7.67 7.04 -1.48
N THR A 81 8.45 8.13 -1.51
CA THR A 81 8.54 9.03 -2.67
C THR A 81 9.95 9.14 -3.25
N GLY A 82 10.99 8.91 -2.45
CA GLY A 82 12.38 9.20 -2.78
C GLY A 82 12.76 10.69 -2.68
N TRP A 83 11.86 11.55 -2.21
CA TRP A 83 12.03 13.00 -2.16
C TRP A 83 11.76 13.59 -0.78
N GLU A 84 12.29 14.77 -0.54
CA GLU A 84 11.97 15.56 0.64
C GLU A 84 10.51 16.06 0.60
N PRO A 85 9.77 16.01 1.72
CA PRO A 85 8.45 16.62 1.78
C PRO A 85 8.56 18.14 1.61
N THR A 86 7.51 18.76 1.06
CA THR A 86 7.43 20.22 1.00
C THR A 86 7.64 20.82 2.39
N PRO A 87 8.58 21.79 2.58
CA PRO A 87 8.89 22.34 3.88
C PRO A 87 7.65 22.93 4.59
N ARG A 88 7.43 22.51 5.82
CA ARG A 88 6.34 22.98 6.69
C ARG A 88 6.65 22.72 8.18
N ALA A 89 5.98 23.42 9.07
CA ALA A 89 6.15 23.22 10.49
C ALA A 89 5.55 21.88 10.95
N GLY A 90 6.27 21.20 11.85
CA GLY A 90 5.82 19.95 12.48
C GLY A 90 5.93 18.71 11.59
N GLN A 91 5.14 17.69 11.93
CA GLN A 91 5.08 16.44 11.16
C GLN A 91 4.44 16.69 9.79
N PRO A 92 5.06 16.23 8.69
CA PRO A 92 4.46 16.37 7.36
C PRO A 92 3.25 15.45 7.24
N MET A 93 2.08 16.08 7.23
CA MET A 93 0.78 15.44 6.94
C MET A 93 0.55 15.41 5.42
N LEU A 94 -0.50 14.71 4.98
CA LEU A 94 -0.88 14.66 3.58
C LEU A 94 -1.04 16.07 2.99
N ASP A 95 -0.30 16.35 1.91
CA ASP A 95 -0.37 17.61 1.16
C ASP A 95 -0.24 17.35 -0.33
N ARG A 96 -1.16 17.92 -1.11
CA ARG A 96 -1.15 17.75 -2.57
C ARG A 96 -0.01 18.46 -3.28
N ARG A 97 0.76 19.29 -2.59
CA ARG A 97 1.98 19.91 -3.12
C ARG A 97 3.20 19.00 -3.03
N ASP A 98 3.10 17.92 -2.26
CA ASP A 98 4.21 16.97 -2.08
C ASP A 98 4.49 16.18 -3.36
N PRO A 99 5.72 15.67 -3.52
CA PRO A 99 6.03 14.65 -4.50
C PRO A 99 5.11 13.42 -4.38
N PRO A 100 4.80 12.78 -5.52
CA PRO A 100 3.93 11.61 -5.54
C PRO A 100 4.59 10.40 -4.89
N SER A 101 3.79 9.54 -4.28
CA SER A 101 4.23 8.20 -3.89
C SER A 101 4.64 7.37 -5.11
N ILE A 102 5.48 6.36 -4.91
CA ILE A 102 5.81 5.36 -5.96
C ILE A 102 4.53 4.79 -6.59
N GLY A 103 3.53 4.47 -5.75
CA GLY A 103 2.22 3.99 -6.23
C GLY A 103 1.47 5.00 -7.08
N GLY A 104 1.51 6.28 -6.71
CA GLY A 104 0.91 7.38 -7.49
C GLY A 104 1.59 7.58 -8.85
N VAL A 105 2.91 7.41 -8.92
CA VAL A 105 3.67 7.46 -10.18
C VAL A 105 3.29 6.29 -11.09
N VAL A 106 3.19 5.08 -10.54
CA VAL A 106 2.76 3.89 -11.29
C VAL A 106 1.35 4.07 -11.84
N GLU A 107 0.42 4.58 -11.02
CA GLU A 107 -0.96 4.86 -11.44
C GLU A 107 -1.02 5.91 -12.57
N TYR A 108 -0.16 6.93 -12.52
CA TYR A 108 -0.07 7.95 -13.55
C TYR A 108 0.36 7.39 -14.93
N PHE A 109 1.36 6.50 -14.94
CA PHE A 109 1.89 5.94 -16.19
C PHE A 109 1.14 4.71 -16.72
N GLU A 110 0.69 3.83 -15.83
CA GLU A 110 0.06 2.56 -16.20
C GLU A 110 -1.47 2.67 -16.29
N GLY A 111 -2.06 3.54 -15.49
CA GLY A 111 -3.51 3.69 -15.39
C GLY A 111 -4.21 2.43 -14.88
N LYS A 112 -5.52 2.40 -15.04
CA LYS A 112 -6.33 1.24 -14.64
C LYS A 112 -6.21 0.12 -15.66
N ARG A 113 -5.75 -1.04 -15.15
CA ARG A 113 -5.69 -2.28 -15.91
C ARG A 113 -6.80 -3.18 -15.46
N THR A 114 -7.62 -3.83 -15.85
CA THR A 114 -8.53 -4.88 -15.30
C THR A 114 -9.59 -4.40 -14.31
N GLY A 115 -9.91 -3.11 -14.28
CA GLY A 115 -10.93 -2.56 -13.36
C GLY A 115 -10.41 -2.24 -11.96
N LEU A 116 -9.20 -2.69 -11.58
CA LEU A 116 -8.50 -2.21 -10.39
C LEU A 116 -7.48 -1.16 -10.77
N PRO A 117 -7.18 -0.20 -9.89
CA PRO A 117 -6.03 0.67 -10.02
C PRO A 117 -4.73 -0.12 -10.12
N ALA A 118 -3.72 0.46 -10.80
CA ALA A 118 -2.40 -0.15 -10.96
C ALA A 118 -1.64 -0.23 -9.63
N SER A 119 -2.05 0.55 -8.63
CA SER A 119 -1.47 0.56 -7.29
C SER A 119 -2.54 0.41 -6.22
N VAL A 120 -2.27 -0.48 -5.26
CA VAL A 120 -3.15 -0.75 -4.10
C VAL A 120 -2.34 -0.61 -2.82
N GLN A 121 -2.85 0.12 -1.85
CA GLN A 121 -2.28 0.24 -0.50
C GLN A 121 -3.09 -0.58 0.50
N LEU A 122 -2.40 -1.34 1.34
CA LEU A 122 -2.95 -2.24 2.36
C LEU A 122 -2.27 -1.98 3.70
N PRO A 123 -2.92 -2.23 4.83
CA PRO A 123 -4.36 -2.41 5.04
C PRO A 123 -5.04 -1.09 5.44
N MET A 124 -4.29 -0.02 5.62
CA MET A 124 -4.75 1.29 6.12
C MET A 124 -3.76 2.39 5.73
N TRP A 125 -4.13 3.65 5.97
CA TRP A 125 -3.19 4.77 5.95
C TRP A 125 -2.14 4.63 7.07
N ILE A 126 -0.91 5.02 6.77
CA ILE A 126 0.13 5.17 7.79
C ILE A 126 -0.15 6.46 8.55
N THR A 127 -0.41 6.32 9.85
CA THR A 127 -0.74 7.41 10.75
C THR A 127 -0.15 7.13 12.14
N GLN A 128 0.09 8.16 12.93
CA GLN A 128 0.53 7.99 14.31
C GLN A 128 -0.67 8.03 15.29
N ASP A 129 -1.60 8.94 15.07
CA ASP A 129 -2.63 9.29 16.04
C ASP A 129 -4.06 8.97 15.56
N GLY A 130 -4.19 8.09 14.56
CA GLY A 130 -5.49 7.69 14.03
C GLY A 130 -5.97 8.52 12.83
N PRO A 131 -7.20 8.31 12.39
CA PRO A 131 -7.76 8.93 11.18
C PRO A 131 -7.71 10.47 11.24
N GLY A 132 -7.34 11.09 10.12
CA GLY A 132 -7.17 12.54 9.99
C GLY A 132 -5.74 13.03 10.26
N ASN A 133 -4.85 12.12 10.70
CA ASN A 133 -3.43 12.39 10.93
C ASN A 133 -2.55 11.51 10.04
N GLU A 134 -2.98 11.30 8.81
CA GLU A 134 -2.23 10.53 7.82
C GLU A 134 -0.95 11.27 7.42
N TRP A 135 0.18 10.56 7.44
CA TRP A 135 1.46 11.13 7.08
C TRP A 135 1.61 11.30 5.58
N ALA A 136 2.45 12.26 5.20
CA ALA A 136 2.78 12.57 3.81
C ALA A 136 3.42 11.37 3.07
N GLY A 137 3.39 11.43 1.73
CA GLY A 137 4.07 10.45 0.87
C GLY A 137 3.22 9.23 0.47
N GLN A 138 1.94 9.15 0.87
CA GLN A 138 1.10 7.98 0.62
C GLN A 138 0.16 8.11 -0.58
N HIS A 139 0.06 9.27 -1.18
CA HIS A 139 -0.83 9.54 -2.33
C HIS A 139 -0.07 10.15 -3.50
N ALA A 140 -0.78 10.45 -4.58
CA ALA A 140 -0.17 10.94 -5.82
C ALA A 140 0.31 12.40 -5.78
N GLY A 141 0.27 13.08 -4.62
CA GLY A 141 0.78 14.42 -4.45
C GLY A 141 0.30 15.40 -5.54
N PHE A 142 1.24 16.11 -6.16
CA PHE A 142 0.95 17.09 -7.20
C PHE A 142 0.42 16.49 -8.52
N LEU A 143 0.49 15.18 -8.74
CA LEU A 143 -0.16 14.51 -9.87
C LEU A 143 -1.68 14.51 -9.75
N GLY A 144 -2.19 14.76 -8.55
CA GLY A 144 -3.61 14.91 -8.28
C GLY A 144 -4.31 13.60 -7.86
N PRO A 145 -5.52 13.74 -7.30
CA PRO A 145 -6.22 12.62 -6.65
C PRO A 145 -6.72 11.54 -7.61
N THR A 146 -6.69 11.78 -8.92
CA THR A 146 -7.05 10.78 -9.93
C THR A 146 -6.03 9.66 -10.05
N HIS A 147 -4.83 9.88 -9.53
CA HIS A 147 -3.71 8.94 -9.57
C HIS A 147 -3.35 8.40 -8.18
N ASP A 148 -4.22 8.62 -7.18
CA ASP A 148 -3.98 8.03 -5.86
C ASP A 148 -4.04 6.49 -5.93
N PRO A 149 -3.15 5.81 -5.21
CA PRO A 149 -3.32 4.38 -4.96
C PRO A 149 -4.69 4.07 -4.35
N LEU A 150 -5.28 2.93 -4.72
CA LEU A 150 -6.49 2.47 -4.05
C LEU A 150 -6.15 2.04 -2.64
N LEU A 151 -6.64 2.79 -1.65
CA LEU A 151 -6.55 2.35 -0.27
C LEU A 151 -7.64 1.31 0.02
N MET A 152 -7.22 0.13 0.42
CA MET A 152 -8.09 -0.90 0.97
C MET A 152 -8.03 -0.84 2.50
N ASP A 153 -8.80 0.10 3.08
CA ASP A 153 -8.94 0.23 4.52
C ASP A 153 -9.98 -0.76 5.04
N PHE A 154 -9.53 -1.74 5.79
CA PHE A 154 -10.39 -2.77 6.37
C PHE A 154 -11.12 -2.31 7.64
N LYS A 155 -10.93 -1.06 8.11
CA LYS A 155 -11.65 -0.42 9.25
C LYS A 155 -11.76 -1.30 10.50
N GLY A 156 -10.68 -2.03 10.82
CA GLY A 156 -10.65 -2.98 11.93
C GLY A 156 -11.16 -4.38 11.59
N ASP A 157 -11.74 -4.61 10.41
CA ASP A 157 -11.99 -5.96 9.89
C ASP A 157 -10.65 -6.60 9.48
N ARG A 158 -10.59 -7.93 9.53
CA ARG A 158 -9.37 -8.64 9.16
C ARG A 158 -9.12 -8.55 7.65
N PRO A 159 -7.91 -8.15 7.19
CA PRO A 159 -7.56 -8.21 5.77
C PRO A 159 -7.81 -9.61 5.20
N GLY A 160 -8.26 -9.66 3.95
CA GLY A 160 -8.53 -10.92 3.25
C GLY A 160 -10.00 -11.33 3.23
N ASN A 161 -10.88 -10.54 3.83
CA ASN A 161 -12.29 -10.52 3.52
C ASN A 161 -12.57 -9.24 2.73
N LEU A 162 -13.54 -9.27 1.83
CA LEU A 162 -13.97 -8.02 1.18
C LEU A 162 -14.47 -7.06 2.26
N PRO A 163 -14.00 -5.80 2.26
CA PRO A 163 -14.58 -4.79 3.12
C PRO A 163 -16.10 -4.75 2.91
N ARG A 164 -16.87 -4.55 3.97
CA ARG A 164 -18.34 -4.57 3.92
C ARG A 164 -18.92 -3.66 2.84
N ASP A 165 -18.27 -2.53 2.62
CA ASP A 165 -18.65 -1.55 1.61
C ASP A 165 -18.47 -2.05 0.16
N PHE A 166 -17.75 -3.15 -0.05
CA PHE A 166 -17.47 -3.77 -1.36
C PHE A 166 -18.14 -5.13 -1.54
N VAL A 167 -18.92 -5.60 -0.58
CA VAL A 167 -19.61 -6.90 -0.73
C VAL A 167 -20.69 -6.80 -1.79
N PRO A 168 -20.56 -7.50 -2.94
CA PRO A 168 -21.48 -7.37 -4.08
C PRO A 168 -22.95 -7.58 -3.72
N ASN A 169 -23.23 -8.47 -2.77
CA ASN A 169 -24.60 -8.79 -2.35
C ASN A 169 -25.30 -7.65 -1.59
N GLN A 170 -24.57 -6.77 -0.90
CA GLN A 170 -25.17 -5.62 -0.21
C GLN A 170 -25.38 -4.44 -1.16
N ILE A 171 -24.49 -4.29 -2.15
CA ILE A 171 -24.57 -3.22 -3.17
C ILE A 171 -25.59 -3.60 -4.25
N ASN A 172 -25.72 -4.90 -4.55
CA ASN A 172 -26.50 -5.43 -5.69
C ASN A 172 -27.81 -6.09 -5.27
N GLN A 173 -28.32 -5.83 -4.06
CA GLN A 173 -29.61 -6.35 -3.62
C GLN A 173 -30.71 -5.98 -4.63
N GLY A 174 -31.15 -6.97 -5.41
CA GLY A 174 -32.26 -6.87 -6.36
C GLY A 174 -31.94 -6.26 -7.74
N GLY A 175 -30.67 -6.28 -8.20
CA GLY A 175 -30.34 -5.76 -9.55
C GLY A 175 -30.37 -4.21 -9.69
N ARG A 176 -30.73 -3.52 -8.62
CA ARG A 176 -30.95 -2.05 -8.61
C ARG A 176 -29.70 -1.21 -8.91
N LEU A 177 -28.49 -1.76 -8.68
CA LEU A 177 -27.26 -1.01 -8.99
C LEU A 177 -27.14 -0.78 -10.50
N GLY A 178 -27.35 -1.83 -11.30
CA GLY A 178 -27.33 -1.73 -12.77
C GLY A 178 -28.35 -0.72 -13.30
N GLU A 179 -29.57 -0.75 -12.77
CA GLU A 179 -30.62 0.21 -13.15
C GLU A 179 -30.25 1.67 -12.78
N ARG A 180 -29.69 1.88 -11.58
CA ARG A 180 -29.22 3.19 -11.13
C ARG A 180 -28.07 3.71 -11.99
N VAL A 181 -27.12 2.85 -12.35
CA VAL A 181 -26.00 3.20 -13.24
C VAL A 181 -26.51 3.56 -14.61
N ASN A 182 -27.46 2.80 -15.17
CA ASN A 182 -28.06 3.10 -16.47
C ASN A 182 -28.85 4.42 -16.46
N LEU A 183 -29.61 4.68 -15.39
CA LEU A 183 -30.31 5.94 -15.21
C LEU A 183 -29.33 7.11 -15.10
N LEU A 184 -28.27 6.96 -14.30
CA LEU A 184 -27.22 7.98 -14.16
C LEU A 184 -26.56 8.30 -15.52
N ARG A 185 -26.20 7.25 -16.29
CA ARG A 185 -25.66 7.42 -17.66
C ARG A 185 -26.62 8.15 -18.58
N ALA A 186 -27.90 7.83 -18.52
CA ALA A 186 -28.92 8.50 -19.33
C ALA A 186 -29.07 9.99 -18.96
N ILE A 187 -29.02 10.33 -17.68
CA ILE A 187 -29.02 11.73 -17.20
C ILE A 187 -27.76 12.45 -17.70
N GLN A 188 -26.58 11.84 -17.50
CA GLN A 188 -25.29 12.41 -17.87
C GLN A 188 -25.12 12.60 -19.39
N ALA A 189 -25.75 11.74 -20.20
CA ALA A 189 -25.74 11.88 -21.66
C ALA A 189 -26.45 13.17 -22.14
N ARG A 190 -27.42 13.63 -21.37
CA ARG A 190 -28.15 14.88 -21.67
C ARG A 190 -27.38 16.14 -21.27
N GLU A 191 -26.41 16.02 -20.35
CA GLU A 191 -25.65 17.14 -19.79
C GLU A 191 -24.24 17.29 -20.39
N GLN A 192 -23.97 16.73 -21.58
CA GLN A 192 -22.62 16.70 -22.16
C GLN A 192 -22.08 18.05 -22.64
N ILE A 193 -22.90 19.09 -22.71
CA ILE A 193 -22.51 20.40 -23.22
C ILE A 193 -22.21 21.33 -22.03
N GLY A 194 -20.95 21.79 -21.93
CA GLY A 194 -20.56 22.83 -20.96
C GLY A 194 -20.18 22.35 -19.58
N LEU A 195 -19.67 21.10 -19.44
CA LEU A 195 -19.20 20.61 -18.15
C LEU A 195 -18.04 21.42 -17.57
N THR A 196 -18.17 21.84 -16.33
CA THR A 196 -17.07 22.42 -15.55
C THR A 196 -16.00 21.39 -15.27
N SER A 197 -14.77 21.84 -14.99
CA SER A 197 -13.66 20.95 -14.57
C SER A 197 -13.99 20.10 -13.34
N GLY A 198 -14.80 20.64 -12.41
CA GLY A 198 -15.29 19.91 -11.25
C GLY A 198 -16.24 18.75 -11.61
N GLN A 199 -17.16 19.00 -12.54
CA GLN A 199 -18.09 17.96 -13.03
C GLN A 199 -17.37 16.86 -13.82
N GLN A 200 -16.38 17.22 -14.63
CA GLN A 200 -15.55 16.26 -15.36
C GLN A 200 -14.79 15.35 -14.38
N ARG A 201 -14.19 15.94 -13.34
CA ARG A 201 -13.49 15.21 -12.28
C ARG A 201 -14.43 14.29 -11.53
N TRP A 202 -15.62 14.75 -11.17
CA TRP A 202 -16.65 13.95 -10.52
C TRP A 202 -17.04 12.72 -11.36
N ARG A 203 -17.30 12.91 -12.66
CA ARG A 203 -17.59 11.81 -13.59
C ARG A 203 -16.47 10.81 -13.68
N PHE A 204 -15.23 11.28 -13.70
CA PHE A 204 -14.06 10.40 -13.69
C PHE A 204 -14.04 9.50 -12.44
N PHE A 205 -14.27 10.06 -11.26
CA PHE A 205 -14.32 9.27 -10.02
C PHE A 205 -15.50 8.30 -9.98
N GLN A 206 -16.68 8.74 -10.45
CA GLN A 206 -17.83 7.85 -10.55
C GLN A 206 -17.57 6.66 -11.47
N GLN A 207 -17.01 6.90 -12.65
CA GLN A 207 -16.65 5.81 -13.56
C GLN A 207 -15.64 4.88 -12.92
N GLY A 208 -14.61 5.43 -12.28
CA GLY A 208 -13.62 4.63 -11.54
C GLY A 208 -14.24 3.74 -10.46
N ALA A 209 -15.16 4.29 -9.67
CA ALA A 209 -15.87 3.51 -8.65
C ALA A 209 -16.72 2.38 -9.28
N MET A 210 -17.38 2.64 -10.41
CA MET A 210 -18.15 1.62 -11.13
C MET A 210 -17.25 0.53 -11.72
N ASP A 211 -16.09 0.90 -12.27
CA ASP A 211 -15.13 -0.06 -12.82
C ASP A 211 -14.62 -0.99 -11.71
N VAL A 212 -14.31 -0.43 -10.54
CA VAL A 212 -13.90 -1.17 -9.35
C VAL A 212 -15.04 -2.10 -8.91
N LEU A 213 -16.28 -1.64 -8.78
CA LEU A 213 -17.41 -2.46 -8.35
C LEU A 213 -17.76 -3.59 -9.35
N ASN A 214 -17.51 -3.38 -10.65
CA ASN A 214 -17.75 -4.37 -11.68
C ASN A 214 -16.60 -5.36 -11.89
N ALA A 215 -15.45 -5.13 -11.28
CA ALA A 215 -14.26 -5.98 -11.39
C ALA A 215 -14.36 -7.26 -10.54
N SER A 216 -15.45 -8.03 -10.69
CA SER A 216 -15.75 -9.19 -9.85
C SER A 216 -14.62 -10.23 -9.78
N ALA A 217 -13.92 -10.48 -10.89
CA ALA A 217 -12.75 -11.39 -10.93
C ALA A 217 -11.58 -10.87 -10.07
N SER A 218 -11.40 -9.56 -10.02
CA SER A 218 -10.34 -8.95 -9.22
C SER A 218 -10.64 -9.00 -7.72
N TRP A 219 -11.92 -9.03 -7.33
CA TRP A 219 -12.32 -9.13 -5.93
C TRP A 219 -12.01 -10.50 -5.31
N GLN A 220 -11.97 -11.56 -6.11
CA GLN A 220 -11.56 -12.88 -5.64
C GLN A 220 -10.12 -12.85 -5.10
N SER A 221 -9.26 -11.97 -5.60
CA SER A 221 -7.90 -11.82 -5.08
C SER A 221 -7.88 -11.42 -3.60
N PHE A 222 -8.90 -10.74 -3.10
CA PHE A 222 -9.00 -10.37 -1.69
C PHE A 222 -9.52 -11.49 -0.79
N CYS A 223 -10.13 -12.54 -1.36
CA CYS A 223 -10.71 -13.65 -0.61
C CYS A 223 -9.64 -14.69 -0.27
N ILE A 224 -8.86 -14.46 0.78
CA ILE A 224 -7.78 -15.38 1.19
C ILE A 224 -8.29 -16.72 1.74
N GLU A 225 -9.59 -16.84 2.03
CA GLU A 225 -10.19 -18.11 2.45
C GLU A 225 -10.17 -19.19 1.35
N GLU A 226 -9.94 -18.79 0.09
CA GLU A 226 -9.70 -19.71 -1.02
C GLU A 226 -8.30 -20.35 -0.99
N GLU A 227 -7.37 -19.76 -0.26
CA GLU A 227 -6.03 -20.34 -0.08
C GLU A 227 -6.06 -21.56 0.83
N SER A 228 -5.10 -22.48 0.62
CA SER A 228 -4.98 -23.66 1.47
C SER A 228 -4.76 -23.28 2.94
N PRO A 229 -5.25 -24.08 3.90
CA PRO A 229 -4.98 -23.84 5.33
C PRO A 229 -3.48 -23.70 5.62
N THR A 230 -2.66 -24.53 5.02
CA THR A 230 -1.18 -24.51 5.16
C THR A 230 -0.60 -23.18 4.68
N THR A 231 -1.07 -22.66 3.54
CA THR A 231 -0.61 -21.34 3.04
C THR A 231 -1.00 -20.24 4.02
N ARG A 232 -2.24 -20.22 4.50
CA ARG A 232 -2.72 -19.21 5.44
C ARG A 232 -1.94 -19.25 6.76
N GLU A 233 -1.65 -20.42 7.26
CA GLU A 233 -0.84 -20.63 8.47
C GLU A 233 0.60 -20.10 8.30
N GLN A 234 1.22 -20.32 7.13
CA GLN A 234 2.56 -19.81 6.83
C GLN A 234 2.65 -18.29 6.87
N TYR A 235 1.61 -17.58 6.41
CA TYR A 235 1.52 -16.12 6.48
C TYR A 235 1.11 -15.62 7.88
N GLY A 236 0.39 -16.43 8.64
CA GLY A 236 -0.13 -16.13 9.98
C GLY A 236 -1.46 -15.36 9.96
N ASP A 237 -2.30 -15.64 10.96
CA ASP A 237 -3.63 -15.03 11.11
C ASP A 237 -3.57 -13.70 11.89
N HIS A 238 -2.79 -12.75 11.38
CA HIS A 238 -2.69 -11.39 11.90
C HIS A 238 -2.69 -10.38 10.75
N HIS A 239 -2.96 -9.10 11.03
CA HIS A 239 -3.15 -8.07 10.01
C HIS A 239 -2.03 -8.03 8.97
N PHE A 240 -0.78 -8.07 9.38
CA PHE A 240 0.37 -8.02 8.47
C PHE A 240 0.44 -9.27 7.57
N GLY A 241 0.35 -10.47 8.15
CA GLY A 241 0.41 -11.72 7.38
C GLY A 241 -0.74 -11.84 6.37
N ARG A 242 -1.96 -11.52 6.80
CA ARG A 242 -3.13 -11.50 5.91
C ARG A 242 -2.99 -10.46 4.79
N SER A 243 -2.46 -9.26 5.10
CA SER A 243 -2.18 -8.23 4.07
C SER A 243 -1.13 -8.69 3.06
N CYS A 244 -0.05 -9.35 3.52
CA CYS A 244 0.94 -9.93 2.62
C CYS A 244 0.32 -11.01 1.71
N LEU A 245 -0.58 -11.82 2.24
CA LEU A 245 -1.27 -12.86 1.46
C LEU A 245 -2.21 -12.24 0.41
N VAL A 246 -2.95 -11.18 0.76
CA VAL A 246 -3.75 -10.39 -0.21
C VAL A 246 -2.85 -9.80 -1.28
N ALA A 247 -1.74 -9.14 -0.90
CA ALA A 247 -0.81 -8.53 -1.85
C ALA A 247 -0.19 -9.54 -2.82
N ARG A 248 0.05 -10.78 -2.38
CA ARG A 248 0.51 -11.87 -3.25
C ARG A 248 -0.55 -12.27 -4.29
N ARG A 249 -1.83 -12.18 -3.94
CA ARG A 249 -2.96 -12.59 -4.80
C ARG A 249 -3.34 -11.52 -5.82
N LEU A 250 -3.04 -10.24 -5.53
CA LEU A 250 -3.22 -9.10 -6.44
C LEU A 250 -2.16 -9.08 -7.55
#